data_b9a326ca068d251f270d59bd77eb6585
#
_entry.id   b9a326ca068d251f270d59bd77eb6585
#
_cell.length_a   1.000
_cell.length_b   1.000
_cell.length_c   1.000
_cell.angle_alpha   90.00
_cell.angle_beta   90.00
_cell.angle_gamma   90.00
#
_symmetry.space_group_name_H-M   'P 1'
#
loop_
_entity.id
_entity.type
_entity.pdbx_description
1 polymer ?
#
loop_
_entity_poly.entity_id
_entity_poly.type
_entity_poly.pdbx_seq_one_letter_code
_entity_poly.pdbx_strand_id
1 'polypeptide(L)'
;MLVIWFYIIFAILLLIFNRVKYAVIVGNLLLYGCAVGNYFVMQFRGTPITPADIWALGTAMDVADHYTLSYDKAAIVATIICLGLCIIAWKLDTIKAFRWKHRLAVLAVVVVATLGQSFFCTRVNFLEAHNVKVEFFNQKKGYKRNGFVLSFLLNVQYLLGTEPEGYSVDKVKDIAKNYEVTTGQNKNLKQKPNVVVIMNETFSDLNVVNKIKTNKEVMPYINSMKENTIKGDMLVSVFGGGTSNSEYEFLTGNSVSSLPLNGNAYTQFVKHEVPSLATQLKEQGYDTTAFHPYKPNAWNRQSVYPLLGFDNFLDESSLDESKVRRIRGWVSDESDYDKIIETFENRKSDNPLFMFNVTIQNHGGYLLPDDNFKQEITIEDEKKTEPAERYLSLIHESDRAFKKLIDYFKEQKEPTIVVMFGDHQPKLEDEFYELLYGKDLNSLNIKEMQKKFTVPFVIWANYDIKEQENVKLTSANYLSTLMLKQTNLKMTPYNQYLEELEKQIPAINANGYVTKDGKNVATQDEEDKDKWLTNYQYLQYNSLLDYKHRVDSFFSVKEK
;
A
#
# COMPACT_ATOMS: atom_id res chain seq x y z
N MET A 1 26.15 -17.31 -7.32
CA MET A 1 24.85 -17.57 -6.65
C MET A 1 23.71 -17.78 -7.65
N LEU A 2 23.43 -16.88 -8.56
CA LEU A 2 22.32 -17.02 -9.56
C LEU A 2 22.40 -18.33 -10.35
N VAL A 3 23.56 -18.63 -10.91
CA VAL A 3 23.77 -19.84 -11.75
C VAL A 3 23.51 -21.14 -10.96
N ILE A 4 23.84 -21.18 -9.68
CA ILE A 4 23.58 -22.35 -8.82
C ILE A 4 22.07 -22.58 -8.68
N TRP A 5 21.27 -21.51 -8.53
CA TRP A 5 19.81 -21.63 -8.45
C TRP A 5 19.21 -22.19 -9.75
N PHE A 6 19.72 -21.79 -10.91
CA PHE A 6 19.30 -22.40 -12.18
C PHE A 6 19.61 -23.90 -12.21
N TYR A 7 20.82 -24.32 -11.79
CA TYR A 7 21.15 -25.75 -11.72
C TYR A 7 20.23 -26.49 -10.75
N ILE A 8 19.90 -25.93 -9.59
CA ILE A 8 18.97 -26.52 -8.62
C ILE A 8 17.60 -26.69 -9.25
N ILE A 9 17.04 -25.66 -9.90
CA ILE A 9 15.71 -25.72 -10.53
C ILE A 9 15.68 -26.80 -11.60
N PHE A 10 16.64 -26.82 -12.52
CA PHE A 10 16.69 -27.82 -13.57
C PHE A 10 16.97 -29.23 -13.04
N ALA A 11 17.77 -29.39 -11.97
CA ALA A 11 18.00 -30.67 -11.32
C ALA A 11 16.72 -31.21 -10.66
N ILE A 12 15.93 -30.35 -10.01
CA ILE A 12 14.61 -30.71 -9.46
C ILE A 12 13.69 -31.21 -10.60
N LEU A 13 13.58 -30.46 -11.68
CA LEU A 13 12.76 -30.84 -12.83
C LEU A 13 13.26 -32.14 -13.47
N LEU A 14 14.57 -32.34 -13.53
CA LEU A 14 15.16 -33.58 -14.02
C LEU A 14 14.86 -34.76 -13.09
N LEU A 15 14.83 -34.57 -11.80
CA LEU A 15 14.39 -35.57 -10.81
C LEU A 15 12.89 -35.91 -10.99
N ILE A 16 12.05 -34.92 -11.28
CA ILE A 16 10.61 -35.12 -11.49
C ILE A 16 10.36 -35.93 -12.78
N PHE A 17 10.84 -35.42 -13.89
CA PHE A 17 10.54 -35.99 -15.22
C PHE A 17 11.43 -37.18 -15.58
N ASN A 18 12.62 -37.27 -14.98
CA ASN A 18 13.68 -38.25 -15.33
C ASN A 18 14.02 -38.29 -16.84
N ARG A 19 13.81 -37.19 -17.56
CA ARG A 19 14.10 -37.02 -18.97
C ARG A 19 14.54 -35.58 -19.23
N VAL A 20 15.72 -35.41 -19.82
CA VAL A 20 16.33 -34.09 -20.08
C VAL A 20 15.40 -33.22 -20.91
N LYS A 21 14.81 -33.79 -21.98
CA LYS A 21 13.87 -33.11 -22.86
C LYS A 21 12.77 -32.38 -22.08
N TYR A 22 12.04 -33.08 -21.21
CA TYR A 22 10.93 -32.51 -20.49
C TYR A 22 11.38 -31.53 -19.39
N ALA A 23 12.49 -31.83 -18.71
CA ALA A 23 13.05 -30.92 -17.72
C ALA A 23 13.43 -29.58 -18.33
N VAL A 24 14.06 -29.59 -19.52
CA VAL A 24 14.47 -28.36 -20.22
C VAL A 24 13.24 -27.60 -20.74
N ILE A 25 12.27 -28.27 -21.38
CA ILE A 25 11.08 -27.59 -21.91
C ILE A 25 10.28 -26.95 -20.77
N VAL A 26 9.96 -27.71 -19.73
CA VAL A 26 9.16 -27.20 -18.59
C VAL A 26 9.94 -26.11 -17.86
N GLY A 27 11.25 -26.27 -17.64
CA GLY A 27 12.07 -25.27 -17.00
C GLY A 27 12.13 -23.95 -17.75
N ASN A 28 12.31 -24.00 -19.09
CA ASN A 28 12.26 -22.81 -19.93
C ASN A 28 10.89 -22.13 -19.90
N LEU A 29 9.80 -22.88 -20.03
CA LEU A 29 8.45 -22.32 -20.01
C LEU A 29 8.13 -21.70 -18.65
N LEU A 30 8.53 -22.34 -17.54
CA LEU A 30 8.36 -21.81 -16.19
C LEU A 30 9.11 -20.47 -16.01
N LEU A 31 10.40 -20.46 -16.34
CA LEU A 31 11.23 -19.25 -16.19
C LEU A 31 10.77 -18.14 -17.12
N TYR A 32 10.35 -18.47 -18.34
CA TYR A 32 9.79 -17.51 -19.27
C TYR A 32 8.46 -16.93 -18.75
N GLY A 33 7.55 -17.78 -18.25
CA GLY A 33 6.29 -17.33 -17.66
C GLY A 33 6.52 -16.37 -16.48
N CYS A 34 7.46 -16.69 -15.59
CA CYS A 34 7.87 -15.80 -14.51
C CYS A 34 8.44 -14.46 -15.02
N ALA A 35 9.26 -14.51 -16.09
CA ALA A 35 9.84 -13.31 -16.69
C ALA A 35 8.77 -12.41 -17.34
N VAL A 36 7.81 -13.00 -18.06
CA VAL A 36 6.69 -12.29 -18.69
C VAL A 36 5.76 -11.70 -17.61
N GLY A 37 5.41 -12.49 -16.57
CA GLY A 37 4.63 -11.98 -15.46
C GLY A 37 5.31 -10.78 -14.80
N ASN A 38 6.61 -10.91 -14.50
CA ASN A 38 7.39 -9.80 -13.94
C ASN A 38 7.46 -8.58 -14.88
N TYR A 39 7.59 -8.80 -16.18
CA TYR A 39 7.61 -7.73 -17.17
C TYR A 39 6.31 -6.90 -17.13
N PHE A 40 5.15 -7.54 -17.09
CA PHE A 40 3.87 -6.85 -17.02
C PHE A 40 3.65 -6.17 -15.65
N VAL A 41 3.95 -6.83 -14.55
CA VAL A 41 3.82 -6.22 -13.21
C VAL A 41 4.72 -4.98 -13.10
N MET A 42 5.91 -5.02 -13.69
CA MET A 42 6.78 -3.84 -13.78
C MET A 42 6.15 -2.68 -14.58
N GLN A 43 5.37 -2.95 -15.62
CA GLN A 43 4.63 -1.91 -16.34
C GLN A 43 3.50 -1.31 -15.50
N PHE A 44 2.79 -2.12 -14.71
CA PHE A 44 1.68 -1.65 -13.88
C PHE A 44 2.12 -0.79 -12.70
N ARG A 45 3.02 -1.30 -11.88
CA ARG A 45 3.37 -0.65 -10.61
C ARG A 45 4.82 -0.18 -10.51
N GLY A 46 5.65 -0.46 -11.52
CA GLY A 46 7.05 -0.05 -11.54
C GLY A 46 8.00 -0.84 -10.63
N THR A 47 7.50 -1.82 -9.89
CA THR A 47 8.29 -2.70 -9.01
C THR A 47 8.19 -4.15 -9.46
N PRO A 48 9.26 -4.97 -9.32
CA PRO A 48 9.25 -6.36 -9.75
C PRO A 48 8.37 -7.24 -8.85
N ILE A 49 8.00 -8.42 -9.37
CA ILE A 49 7.30 -9.46 -8.59
C ILE A 49 8.20 -9.96 -7.46
N THR A 50 7.62 -10.05 -6.27
CA THR A 50 8.21 -10.64 -5.09
C THR A 50 7.44 -11.91 -4.68
N PRO A 51 7.98 -12.76 -3.79
CA PRO A 51 7.23 -13.89 -3.26
C PRO A 51 5.90 -13.49 -2.59
N ALA A 52 5.84 -12.30 -2.03
CA ALA A 52 4.63 -11.75 -1.41
C ALA A 52 3.47 -11.55 -2.40
N ASP A 53 3.77 -11.27 -3.67
CA ASP A 53 2.76 -11.04 -4.71
C ASP A 53 1.95 -12.28 -5.09
N ILE A 54 2.39 -13.48 -4.69
CA ILE A 54 1.63 -14.72 -4.93
C ILE A 54 0.24 -14.63 -4.27
N TRP A 55 0.14 -13.97 -3.12
CA TRP A 55 -1.15 -13.76 -2.43
C TRP A 55 -2.02 -12.66 -3.07
N ALA A 56 -1.43 -11.79 -3.87
CA ALA A 56 -2.13 -10.71 -4.57
C ALA A 56 -2.47 -11.04 -6.04
N LEU A 57 -2.18 -12.25 -6.52
CA LEU A 57 -2.42 -12.65 -7.92
C LEU A 57 -3.88 -12.48 -8.34
N GLY A 58 -4.84 -12.84 -7.49
CA GLY A 58 -6.26 -12.66 -7.77
C GLY A 58 -6.61 -11.19 -8.04
N THR A 59 -6.20 -10.31 -7.15
CA THR A 59 -6.42 -8.85 -7.29
C THR A 59 -5.77 -8.29 -8.55
N ALA A 60 -4.55 -8.74 -8.88
CA ALA A 60 -3.85 -8.29 -10.09
C ALA A 60 -4.56 -8.75 -11.38
N MET A 61 -5.11 -9.97 -11.39
CA MET A 61 -5.89 -10.48 -12.54
C MET A 61 -7.22 -9.74 -12.70
N ASP A 62 -7.88 -9.37 -11.62
CA ASP A 62 -9.16 -8.66 -11.66
C ASP A 62 -9.08 -7.29 -12.33
N VAL A 63 -7.93 -6.62 -12.28
CA VAL A 63 -7.73 -5.29 -12.86
C VAL A 63 -6.96 -5.31 -14.20
N ALA A 64 -6.50 -6.47 -14.65
CA ALA A 64 -5.62 -6.60 -15.81
C ALA A 64 -6.25 -6.07 -17.12
N ASP A 65 -7.56 -6.21 -17.28
CA ASP A 65 -8.29 -5.78 -18.49
C ASP A 65 -8.32 -4.25 -18.66
N HIS A 66 -8.04 -3.50 -17.61
CA HIS A 66 -7.99 -2.03 -17.65
C HIS A 66 -6.63 -1.47 -18.05
N TYR A 67 -5.65 -2.34 -18.36
CA TYR A 67 -4.32 -1.94 -18.77
C TYR A 67 -3.98 -2.39 -20.19
N THR A 68 -3.37 -1.51 -20.96
CA THR A 68 -2.78 -1.87 -22.25
C THR A 68 -1.44 -2.56 -22.05
N LEU A 69 -1.40 -3.85 -22.31
CA LEU A 69 -0.18 -4.64 -22.27
C LEU A 69 0.63 -4.41 -23.55
N SER A 70 1.77 -3.76 -23.47
CA SER A 70 2.66 -3.56 -24.59
C SER A 70 3.81 -4.58 -24.59
N TYR A 71 4.05 -5.21 -25.71
CA TYR A 71 5.21 -6.07 -25.95
C TYR A 71 6.29 -5.27 -26.67
N ASP A 72 7.39 -4.99 -25.98
CA ASP A 72 8.53 -4.34 -26.58
C ASP A 72 9.42 -5.32 -27.38
N LYS A 73 10.42 -4.78 -28.10
CA LYS A 73 11.36 -5.59 -28.89
C LYS A 73 12.12 -6.62 -28.05
N ALA A 74 12.45 -6.29 -26.79
CA ALA A 74 13.18 -7.18 -25.90
C ALA A 74 12.31 -8.37 -25.47
N ALA A 75 11.03 -8.14 -25.16
CA ALA A 75 10.06 -9.18 -24.84
C ALA A 75 9.82 -10.12 -26.04
N ILE A 76 9.72 -9.59 -27.26
CA ILE A 76 9.60 -10.38 -28.49
C ILE A 76 10.84 -11.27 -28.67
N VAL A 77 12.05 -10.73 -28.54
CA VAL A 77 13.30 -11.49 -28.67
C VAL A 77 13.37 -12.58 -27.58
N ALA A 78 13.00 -12.31 -26.36
CA ALA A 78 12.96 -13.30 -25.27
C ALA A 78 11.98 -14.45 -25.60
N THR A 79 10.81 -14.14 -26.18
CA THR A 79 9.84 -15.13 -26.66
C THR A 79 10.43 -16.05 -27.71
N ILE A 80 11.08 -15.45 -28.73
CA ILE A 80 11.72 -16.22 -29.83
C ILE A 80 12.81 -17.14 -29.28
N ILE A 81 13.65 -16.66 -28.36
CA ILE A 81 14.70 -17.47 -27.72
C ILE A 81 14.07 -18.63 -26.92
N CYS A 82 13.04 -18.38 -26.12
CA CYS A 82 12.36 -19.42 -25.36
C CYS A 82 11.79 -20.51 -26.27
N LEU A 83 11.08 -20.13 -27.34
CA LEU A 83 10.53 -21.06 -28.32
C LEU A 83 11.63 -21.85 -29.04
N GLY A 84 12.71 -21.18 -29.44
CA GLY A 84 13.87 -21.82 -30.07
C GLY A 84 14.52 -22.88 -29.16
N LEU A 85 14.72 -22.57 -27.89
CA LEU A 85 15.24 -23.52 -26.89
C LEU A 85 14.30 -24.72 -26.70
N CYS A 86 13.00 -24.48 -26.65
CA CYS A 86 12.01 -25.57 -26.55
C CYS A 86 12.02 -26.46 -27.78
N ILE A 87 12.15 -25.90 -29.01
CA ILE A 87 12.25 -26.66 -30.24
C ILE A 87 13.55 -27.50 -30.28
N ILE A 88 14.68 -26.91 -29.87
CA ILE A 88 15.94 -27.65 -29.75
C ILE A 88 15.81 -28.80 -28.74
N ALA A 89 15.27 -28.52 -27.57
CA ALA A 89 15.04 -29.53 -26.52
C ALA A 89 14.10 -30.64 -27.01
N TRP A 90 13.08 -30.27 -27.82
CA TRP A 90 12.15 -31.25 -28.40
C TRP A 90 12.85 -32.23 -29.32
N LYS A 91 13.89 -31.82 -30.04
CA LYS A 91 14.69 -32.68 -30.93
C LYS A 91 15.71 -33.54 -30.20
N LEU A 92 15.99 -33.28 -28.92
CA LEU A 92 16.87 -34.12 -28.10
C LEU A 92 16.21 -35.48 -27.85
N ASP A 93 17.03 -36.53 -27.88
CA ASP A 93 16.56 -37.89 -27.56
C ASP A 93 16.01 -37.97 -26.14
N THR A 94 15.00 -38.82 -25.96
CA THR A 94 14.36 -39.04 -24.67
C THR A 94 15.21 -39.95 -23.76
N ILE A 95 16.47 -39.60 -23.56
CA ILE A 95 17.37 -40.35 -22.69
C ILE A 95 16.86 -40.28 -21.26
N LYS A 96 16.73 -41.45 -20.62
CA LYS A 96 16.50 -41.52 -19.16
C LYS A 96 17.73 -41.00 -18.45
N ALA A 97 17.59 -39.93 -17.65
CA ALA A 97 18.73 -39.28 -17.01
C ALA A 97 19.35 -40.19 -15.93
N PHE A 98 18.53 -40.85 -15.13
CA PHE A 98 19.01 -41.58 -13.96
C PHE A 98 18.29 -42.94 -13.75
N ARG A 99 19.06 -43.94 -13.24
CA ARG A 99 18.52 -45.10 -12.54
C ARG A 99 18.05 -44.69 -11.13
N TRP A 100 17.14 -45.44 -10.50
CA TRP A 100 16.53 -45.05 -9.21
C TRP A 100 17.54 -44.74 -8.10
N LYS A 101 18.65 -45.53 -7.99
CA LYS A 101 19.72 -45.29 -6.99
C LYS A 101 20.45 -43.97 -7.22
N HIS A 102 20.71 -43.60 -8.48
CA HIS A 102 21.32 -42.30 -8.82
C HIS A 102 20.37 -41.13 -8.57
N ARG A 103 19.05 -41.32 -8.71
CA ARG A 103 18.07 -40.28 -8.37
C ARG A 103 18.12 -39.92 -6.88
N LEU A 104 18.26 -40.90 -5.98
CA LEU A 104 18.40 -40.63 -4.54
C LEU A 104 19.69 -39.87 -4.24
N ALA A 105 20.81 -40.21 -4.89
CA ALA A 105 22.05 -39.47 -4.72
C ALA A 105 21.93 -38.03 -5.22
N VAL A 106 21.34 -37.83 -6.40
CA VAL A 106 21.09 -36.49 -6.95
C VAL A 106 20.12 -35.69 -6.07
N LEU A 107 19.07 -36.33 -5.55
CA LEU A 107 18.15 -35.70 -4.61
C LEU A 107 18.89 -35.21 -3.35
N ALA A 108 19.75 -36.05 -2.77
CA ALA A 108 20.56 -35.65 -1.61
C ALA A 108 21.45 -34.43 -1.92
N VAL A 109 22.12 -34.44 -3.08
CA VAL A 109 22.95 -33.29 -3.53
C VAL A 109 22.09 -32.04 -3.72
N VAL A 110 20.92 -32.14 -4.35
CA VAL A 110 20.00 -31.02 -4.56
C VAL A 110 19.51 -30.46 -3.22
N VAL A 111 19.17 -31.32 -2.26
CA VAL A 111 18.75 -30.88 -0.92
C VAL A 111 19.88 -30.15 -0.21
N VAL A 112 21.10 -30.72 -0.19
CA VAL A 112 22.27 -30.08 0.44
C VAL A 112 22.59 -28.74 -0.26
N ALA A 113 22.57 -28.70 -1.60
CA ALA A 113 22.81 -27.48 -2.36
C ALA A 113 21.75 -26.40 -2.06
N THR A 114 20.47 -26.80 -1.98
CA THR A 114 19.36 -25.88 -1.66
C THR A 114 19.51 -25.31 -0.25
N LEU A 115 19.77 -26.18 0.75
CA LEU A 115 19.96 -25.75 2.14
C LEU A 115 21.20 -24.85 2.28
N GLY A 116 22.31 -25.23 1.66
CA GLY A 116 23.55 -24.43 1.66
C GLY A 116 23.33 -23.08 0.99
N GLN A 117 22.71 -23.04 -0.18
CA GLN A 117 22.41 -21.80 -0.90
C GLN A 117 21.45 -20.91 -0.12
N SER A 118 20.40 -21.49 0.48
CA SER A 118 19.46 -20.75 1.34
C SER A 118 20.16 -20.17 2.57
N PHE A 119 21.02 -20.94 3.23
CA PHE A 119 21.83 -20.47 4.36
C PHE A 119 22.70 -19.26 3.97
N PHE A 120 23.40 -19.32 2.83
CA PHE A 120 24.23 -18.21 2.37
C PHE A 120 23.39 -16.99 1.94
N CYS A 121 22.17 -17.19 1.44
CA CYS A 121 21.26 -16.09 1.10
C CYS A 121 20.79 -15.27 2.32
N THR A 122 20.91 -15.81 3.54
CA THR A 122 20.55 -15.08 4.77
C THR A 122 21.76 -14.36 5.42
N ARG A 123 22.97 -14.50 4.87
CA ARG A 123 24.22 -13.94 5.43
C ARG A 123 24.65 -12.67 4.69
N VAL A 124 24.39 -11.51 5.29
CA VAL A 124 24.71 -10.20 4.69
C VAL A 124 26.16 -10.10 4.27
N ASN A 125 27.11 -10.43 5.15
CA ASN A 125 28.54 -10.37 4.84
C ASN A 125 28.94 -11.25 3.65
N PHE A 126 28.31 -12.42 3.52
CA PHE A 126 28.55 -13.31 2.38
C PHE A 126 27.98 -12.73 1.07
N LEU A 127 26.79 -12.15 1.13
CA LEU A 127 26.14 -11.51 -0.01
C LEU A 127 26.98 -10.33 -0.52
N GLU A 128 27.44 -9.47 0.39
CA GLU A 128 28.27 -8.31 0.06
C GLU A 128 29.63 -8.72 -0.55
N ALA A 129 30.29 -9.74 0.02
CA ALA A 129 31.53 -10.28 -0.53
C ALA A 129 31.37 -10.82 -1.96
N HIS A 130 30.16 -11.23 -2.36
CA HIS A 130 29.82 -11.71 -3.71
C HIS A 130 29.11 -10.65 -4.56
N ASN A 131 29.16 -9.37 -4.14
CA ASN A 131 28.56 -8.25 -4.85
C ASN A 131 27.04 -8.38 -5.05
N VAL A 132 26.35 -9.12 -4.17
CA VAL A 132 24.90 -9.25 -4.12
C VAL A 132 24.37 -8.26 -3.10
N LYS A 133 23.59 -7.27 -3.54
CA LYS A 133 22.94 -6.32 -2.65
C LYS A 133 21.44 -6.47 -2.74
N VAL A 134 20.78 -6.50 -1.59
CA VAL A 134 19.34 -6.38 -1.50
C VAL A 134 19.02 -4.89 -1.51
N GLU A 135 18.44 -4.40 -2.60
CA GLU A 135 18.08 -2.99 -2.75
C GLU A 135 16.62 -2.83 -2.28
N PHE A 136 16.44 -2.37 -1.06
CA PHE A 136 15.13 -2.23 -0.44
C PHE A 136 14.27 -1.14 -1.11
N PHE A 137 14.87 0.00 -1.44
CA PHE A 137 14.15 1.16 -2.00
C PHE A 137 14.05 1.18 -3.52
N ASN A 138 15.01 0.56 -4.19
CA ASN A 138 15.03 0.47 -5.64
C ASN A 138 15.12 -0.99 -6.06
N GLN A 139 14.03 -1.72 -5.88
CA GLN A 139 13.96 -3.13 -6.22
C GLN A 139 14.24 -3.39 -7.70
N LYS A 140 13.80 -2.47 -8.59
CA LYS A 140 14.13 -2.53 -10.02
C LYS A 140 15.65 -2.62 -10.22
N LYS A 141 16.43 -1.82 -9.48
CA LYS A 141 17.90 -1.86 -9.49
C LYS A 141 18.45 -3.17 -8.93
N GLY A 142 17.89 -3.66 -7.83
CA GLY A 142 18.26 -4.94 -7.22
C GLY A 142 18.03 -6.12 -8.18
N TYR A 143 16.85 -6.19 -8.79
CA TYR A 143 16.50 -7.24 -9.76
C TYR A 143 17.34 -7.14 -11.05
N LYS A 144 17.64 -5.94 -11.54
CA LYS A 144 18.54 -5.74 -12.68
C LYS A 144 19.96 -6.23 -12.38
N ARG A 145 20.46 -6.02 -11.16
CA ARG A 145 21.81 -6.41 -10.72
C ARG A 145 21.94 -7.90 -10.44
N ASN A 146 21.02 -8.46 -9.64
CA ASN A 146 21.11 -9.83 -9.13
C ASN A 146 20.40 -10.85 -10.05
N GLY A 147 19.55 -10.39 -10.97
CA GLY A 147 18.64 -11.20 -11.77
C GLY A 147 17.36 -11.60 -11.01
N PHE A 148 16.30 -11.91 -11.78
CA PHE A 148 14.97 -12.21 -11.23
C PHE A 148 14.98 -13.35 -10.21
N VAL A 149 15.49 -14.52 -10.58
CA VAL A 149 15.45 -15.73 -9.73
C VAL A 149 16.15 -15.51 -8.39
N LEU A 150 17.36 -14.94 -8.40
CA LEU A 150 18.08 -14.69 -7.15
C LEU A 150 17.38 -13.64 -6.29
N SER A 151 16.93 -12.53 -6.88
CA SER A 151 16.21 -11.49 -6.13
C SER A 151 14.91 -12.00 -5.55
N PHE A 152 14.14 -12.79 -6.32
CA PHE A 152 12.92 -13.42 -5.83
C PHE A 152 13.19 -14.32 -4.63
N LEU A 153 14.19 -15.19 -4.71
CA LEU A 153 14.55 -16.12 -3.62
C LEU A 153 15.14 -15.40 -2.41
N LEU A 154 15.89 -14.32 -2.59
CA LEU A 154 16.35 -13.47 -1.49
C LEU A 154 15.17 -12.84 -0.73
N ASN A 155 14.06 -12.55 -1.39
CA ASN A 155 12.87 -12.01 -0.76
C ASN A 155 12.01 -13.07 -0.03
N VAL A 156 12.24 -14.38 -0.23
CA VAL A 156 11.49 -15.44 0.49
C VAL A 156 11.67 -15.33 2.00
N GLN A 157 12.86 -14.96 2.49
CA GLN A 157 13.12 -14.78 3.92
C GLN A 157 12.23 -13.71 4.57
N TYR A 158 11.70 -12.76 3.77
CA TYR A 158 10.85 -11.68 4.24
C TYR A 158 9.34 -11.99 4.15
N LEU A 159 8.96 -13.23 3.85
CA LEU A 159 7.54 -13.64 3.82
C LEU A 159 6.90 -13.75 5.18
N LEU A 160 7.70 -14.02 6.21
CA LEU A 160 7.24 -14.19 7.58
C LEU A 160 7.66 -12.99 8.41
N GLY A 161 6.74 -12.46 9.19
CA GLY A 161 7.08 -11.46 10.19
C GLY A 161 8.07 -12.05 11.19
N THR A 162 9.16 -11.35 11.41
CA THR A 162 10.18 -11.74 12.40
C THR A 162 9.96 -10.98 13.69
N GLU A 163 10.15 -11.65 14.81
CA GLU A 163 10.16 -11.02 16.13
C GLU A 163 11.24 -9.94 16.17
N PRO A 164 10.93 -8.71 16.57
CA PRO A 164 11.92 -7.65 16.70
C PRO A 164 12.98 -8.00 17.75
N GLU A 165 14.22 -7.67 17.48
CA GLU A 165 15.31 -7.92 18.42
C GLU A 165 15.05 -7.27 19.78
N GLY A 166 15.13 -8.10 20.82
CA GLY A 166 14.90 -7.66 22.19
C GLY A 166 13.42 -7.42 22.55
N TYR A 167 12.47 -7.83 21.71
CA TYR A 167 11.05 -7.80 22.05
C TYR A 167 10.76 -8.68 23.27
N SER A 168 9.79 -8.26 24.08
CA SER A 168 9.08 -9.09 25.05
C SER A 168 7.76 -8.42 25.43
N VAL A 169 6.78 -9.23 25.84
CA VAL A 169 5.48 -8.73 26.31
C VAL A 169 5.65 -7.80 27.53
N ASP A 170 6.63 -8.08 28.40
CA ASP A 170 6.88 -7.23 29.56
C ASP A 170 7.38 -5.83 29.18
N LYS A 171 8.21 -5.71 28.13
CA LYS A 171 8.57 -4.40 27.57
C LYS A 171 7.35 -3.65 27.03
N VAL A 172 6.43 -4.34 26.37
CA VAL A 172 5.17 -3.73 25.90
C VAL A 172 4.34 -3.24 27.08
N LYS A 173 4.23 -4.04 28.16
CA LYS A 173 3.55 -3.62 29.40
C LYS A 173 4.24 -2.42 30.04
N ASP A 174 5.56 -2.37 30.05
CA ASP A 174 6.31 -1.24 30.62
C ASP A 174 6.11 0.04 29.81
N ILE A 175 6.02 -0.05 28.48
CA ILE A 175 5.64 1.09 27.63
C ILE A 175 4.21 1.50 27.99
N ALA A 176 3.26 0.55 28.03
CA ALA A 176 1.85 0.79 28.26
C ALA A 176 1.53 1.49 29.60
N LYS A 177 2.33 1.27 30.63
CA LYS A 177 2.18 1.92 31.96
C LYS A 177 2.27 3.46 31.92
N ASN A 178 2.88 4.01 30.87
CA ASN A 178 3.10 5.46 30.75
C ASN A 178 1.94 6.18 30.06
N TYR A 179 0.92 5.45 29.62
CA TYR A 179 -0.18 5.98 28.82
C TYR A 179 -1.52 5.50 29.36
N GLU A 180 -2.53 6.34 29.26
CA GLU A 180 -3.89 6.05 29.72
C GLU A 180 -4.93 6.46 28.66
N VAL A 181 -6.19 6.07 28.86
CA VAL A 181 -7.28 6.52 28.00
C VAL A 181 -7.50 8.01 28.21
N THR A 182 -7.52 8.76 27.10
CA THR A 182 -7.80 10.20 27.11
C THR A 182 -9.03 10.51 26.28
N THR A 183 -9.31 11.80 26.11
CA THR A 183 -10.41 12.28 25.28
C THR A 183 -9.89 13.34 24.32
N GLY A 184 -10.44 13.37 23.12
CA GLY A 184 -10.16 14.41 22.13
C GLY A 184 -10.38 15.81 22.68
N GLN A 185 -9.80 16.80 22.04
CA GLN A 185 -9.66 18.14 22.60
C GLN A 185 -10.92 19.02 22.45
N ASN A 186 -11.90 18.60 21.63
CA ASN A 186 -13.11 19.38 21.37
C ASN A 186 -14.17 19.19 22.46
N LYS A 187 -13.95 19.83 23.61
CA LYS A 187 -14.87 19.75 24.77
C LYS A 187 -16.22 20.45 24.57
N ASN A 188 -16.35 21.30 23.55
CA ASN A 188 -17.59 22.02 23.27
C ASN A 188 -18.61 21.15 22.52
N LEU A 189 -18.17 20.06 21.93
CA LEU A 189 -19.02 19.15 21.19
C LEU A 189 -19.87 18.31 22.15
N LYS A 190 -21.19 18.50 22.12
CA LYS A 190 -22.12 17.86 23.07
C LYS A 190 -22.50 16.44 22.69
N GLN A 191 -22.39 16.10 21.41
CA GLN A 191 -22.72 14.79 20.85
C GLN A 191 -21.47 14.19 20.21
N LYS A 192 -21.43 12.87 20.09
CA LYS A 192 -20.40 12.19 19.30
C LYS A 192 -20.63 12.49 17.82
N PRO A 193 -19.62 12.95 17.08
CA PRO A 193 -19.81 13.25 15.67
C PRO A 193 -19.90 11.97 14.83
N ASN A 194 -20.61 11.99 13.73
CA ASN A 194 -20.41 11.01 12.68
C ASN A 194 -18.99 11.16 12.10
N VAL A 195 -18.38 10.06 11.75
CA VAL A 195 -17.01 10.01 11.21
C VAL A 195 -17.07 9.44 9.80
N VAL A 196 -16.80 10.25 8.81
CA VAL A 196 -16.75 9.84 7.40
C VAL A 196 -15.30 9.95 6.92
N VAL A 197 -14.73 8.83 6.53
CA VAL A 197 -13.35 8.77 6.03
C VAL A 197 -13.36 8.30 4.61
N ILE A 198 -12.69 9.04 3.75
CA ILE A 198 -12.57 8.76 2.32
C ILE A 198 -11.08 8.59 2.02
N MET A 199 -10.67 7.38 1.72
CA MET A 199 -9.39 7.14 1.07
C MET A 199 -9.62 7.17 -0.44
N ASN A 200 -9.25 8.27 -1.07
CA ASN A 200 -9.48 8.47 -2.49
C ASN A 200 -8.36 7.82 -3.30
N GLU A 201 -8.74 6.85 -4.12
CA GLU A 201 -7.84 6.06 -4.97
C GLU A 201 -6.92 6.97 -5.79
N THR A 202 -5.61 6.76 -5.66
CA THR A 202 -4.56 7.44 -6.42
C THR A 202 -4.65 8.98 -6.36
N PHE A 203 -5.22 9.56 -5.30
CA PHE A 203 -5.41 11.00 -5.18
C PHE A 203 -4.12 11.67 -4.72
N SER A 204 -3.52 12.53 -5.56
CA SER A 204 -2.28 13.22 -5.20
C SER A 204 -2.14 14.59 -5.87
N ASP A 205 -1.36 15.47 -5.24
CA ASP A 205 -0.86 16.69 -5.86
C ASP A 205 0.57 16.48 -6.35
N LEU A 206 0.74 16.33 -7.66
CA LEU A 206 2.07 16.15 -8.26
C LEU A 206 2.99 17.37 -8.10
N ASN A 207 2.44 18.54 -7.75
CA ASN A 207 3.23 19.74 -7.44
C ASN A 207 4.15 19.55 -6.22
N VAL A 208 3.89 18.57 -5.36
CA VAL A 208 4.81 18.22 -4.25
C VAL A 208 6.18 17.78 -4.76
N VAL A 209 6.24 17.17 -5.94
CA VAL A 209 7.51 16.81 -6.60
C VAL A 209 8.15 18.04 -7.20
N ASN A 210 7.47 18.69 -8.12
CA ASN A 210 7.86 19.96 -8.74
C ASN A 210 6.63 20.60 -9.41
N LYS A 211 6.65 21.91 -9.54
CA LYS A 211 5.53 22.67 -10.11
C LYS A 211 5.25 22.27 -11.55
N ILE A 212 3.98 22.01 -11.85
CA ILE A 212 3.44 21.76 -13.18
C ILE A 212 2.59 22.96 -13.57
N LYS A 213 2.83 23.51 -14.76
CA LYS A 213 2.00 24.60 -15.28
C LYS A 213 0.80 24.00 -16.03
N THR A 214 -0.38 24.30 -15.56
CA THR A 214 -1.64 23.83 -16.13
C THR A 214 -2.54 24.97 -16.56
N ASN A 215 -3.46 24.73 -17.51
CA ASN A 215 -4.43 25.71 -18.01
C ASN A 215 -5.37 26.27 -16.91
N LYS A 216 -5.64 25.48 -15.87
CA LYS A 216 -6.43 25.87 -14.70
C LYS A 216 -5.99 25.06 -13.47
N GLU A 217 -6.39 25.49 -12.30
CA GLU A 217 -6.10 24.83 -11.04
C GLU A 217 -6.71 23.41 -11.01
N VAL A 218 -5.95 22.42 -10.54
CA VAL A 218 -6.37 21.01 -10.52
C VAL A 218 -7.36 20.74 -9.40
N MET A 219 -7.12 21.27 -8.20
CA MET A 219 -7.95 21.06 -7.00
C MET A 219 -8.42 22.40 -6.41
N PRO A 220 -9.23 23.19 -7.14
CA PRO A 220 -9.61 24.54 -6.71
C PRO A 220 -10.45 24.54 -5.42
N TYR A 221 -11.31 23.56 -5.22
CA TYR A 221 -12.14 23.49 -4.03
C TYR A 221 -11.32 23.17 -2.78
N ILE A 222 -10.57 22.09 -2.78
CA ILE A 222 -9.73 21.69 -1.64
C ILE A 222 -8.74 22.78 -1.28
N ASN A 223 -8.12 23.42 -2.28
CA ASN A 223 -7.19 24.51 -2.03
C ASN A 223 -7.86 25.72 -1.38
N SER A 224 -9.13 25.99 -1.70
CA SER A 224 -9.91 27.10 -1.14
C SER A 224 -10.42 26.85 0.28
N MET A 225 -10.47 25.60 0.75
CA MET A 225 -11.00 25.24 2.07
C MET A 225 -10.15 25.84 3.19
N LYS A 226 -10.79 26.51 4.16
CA LYS A 226 -10.17 27.15 5.32
C LYS A 226 -10.96 26.92 6.59
N GLU A 227 -12.23 27.27 6.58
CA GLU A 227 -13.12 27.21 7.72
C GLU A 227 -13.28 25.74 8.19
N ASN A 228 -13.09 25.53 9.49
CA ASN A 228 -13.18 24.21 10.12
C ASN A 228 -12.36 23.13 9.39
N THR A 229 -11.18 23.51 8.89
CA THR A 229 -10.36 22.67 8.01
C THR A 229 -8.94 22.54 8.54
N ILE A 230 -8.44 21.30 8.55
CA ILE A 230 -7.03 20.96 8.69
C ILE A 230 -6.61 20.27 7.40
N LYS A 231 -5.56 20.76 6.74
CA LYS A 231 -5.06 20.15 5.51
C LYS A 231 -3.54 20.25 5.40
N GLY A 232 -2.95 19.35 4.66
CA GLY A 232 -1.52 19.28 4.45
C GLY A 232 -1.12 18.06 3.64
N ASP A 233 0.15 17.72 3.74
CA ASP A 233 0.75 16.58 3.06
C ASP A 233 1.07 15.46 4.05
N MET A 234 0.92 14.22 3.62
CA MET A 234 1.31 13.05 4.42
C MET A 234 2.11 12.04 3.60
N LEU A 235 3.01 11.34 4.28
CA LEU A 235 3.70 10.18 3.70
C LEU A 235 2.80 8.94 3.74
N VAL A 236 2.83 8.21 2.64
CA VAL A 236 2.28 6.86 2.49
C VAL A 236 3.39 5.88 2.14
N SER A 237 3.18 4.61 2.38
CA SER A 237 4.21 3.58 2.20
C SER A 237 4.25 2.97 0.80
N VAL A 238 3.30 3.30 -0.06
CA VAL A 238 3.14 2.68 -1.39
C VAL A 238 3.11 3.71 -2.50
N PHE A 239 3.41 3.25 -3.73
CA PHE A 239 3.44 4.06 -4.94
C PHE A 239 2.88 3.26 -6.12
N GLY A 240 1.91 3.84 -6.84
CA GLY A 240 1.33 3.24 -8.03
C GLY A 240 0.51 1.97 -7.77
N GLY A 241 0.12 1.73 -6.54
CA GLY A 241 -0.67 0.58 -6.09
C GLY A 241 -0.29 0.14 -4.69
N GLY A 242 -1.03 -0.84 -4.16
CA GLY A 242 -0.85 -1.29 -2.78
C GLY A 242 -1.77 -0.61 -1.78
N THR A 243 -2.92 -0.13 -2.24
CA THR A 243 -3.98 0.59 -1.54
C THR A 243 -4.26 0.05 -0.13
N SER A 244 -4.36 -1.27 0.02
CA SER A 244 -4.61 -1.93 1.31
C SER A 244 -3.55 -1.69 2.39
N ASN A 245 -2.33 -1.32 2.02
CA ASN A 245 -1.31 -0.93 2.99
C ASN A 245 -1.59 0.47 3.56
N SER A 246 -2.05 1.42 2.74
CA SER A 246 -2.48 2.75 3.22
C SER A 246 -3.75 2.66 4.08
N GLU A 247 -4.70 1.77 3.72
CA GLU A 247 -5.85 1.45 4.58
C GLU A 247 -5.39 0.94 5.96
N TYR A 248 -4.48 -0.03 5.96
CA TYR A 248 -3.95 -0.61 7.18
C TYR A 248 -3.27 0.43 8.07
N GLU A 249 -2.40 1.28 7.50
CA GLU A 249 -1.71 2.33 8.27
C GLU A 249 -2.70 3.30 8.90
N PHE A 250 -3.68 3.79 8.14
CA PHE A 250 -4.70 4.70 8.66
C PHE A 250 -5.58 4.07 9.72
N LEU A 251 -6.10 2.85 9.47
CA LEU A 251 -7.06 2.21 10.36
C LEU A 251 -6.45 1.70 11.67
N THR A 252 -5.18 1.27 11.63
CA THR A 252 -4.55 0.65 12.81
C THR A 252 -3.60 1.57 13.57
N GLY A 253 -3.15 2.66 12.94
CA GLY A 253 -2.05 3.47 13.47
C GLY A 253 -0.68 2.78 13.40
N ASN A 254 -0.60 1.59 12.81
CA ASN A 254 0.65 0.90 12.55
C ASN A 254 1.27 1.39 11.24
N SER A 255 2.56 1.16 11.04
CA SER A 255 3.22 1.40 9.76
C SER A 255 3.67 0.09 9.12
N VAL A 256 3.52 -0.03 7.80
CA VAL A 256 4.08 -1.18 7.07
C VAL A 256 5.61 -1.19 7.05
N SER A 257 6.27 -0.14 7.54
CA SER A 257 7.72 -0.11 7.73
C SER A 257 8.23 -1.21 8.67
N SER A 258 7.39 -1.71 9.58
CA SER A 258 7.70 -2.81 10.49
C SER A 258 7.35 -4.19 9.93
N LEU A 259 6.65 -4.24 8.79
CA LEU A 259 6.37 -5.47 8.09
C LEU A 259 7.56 -5.88 7.23
N PRO A 260 7.65 -7.17 6.90
CA PRO A 260 8.64 -7.62 5.91
C PRO A 260 8.52 -6.84 4.60
N LEU A 261 9.66 -6.67 3.96
CA LEU A 261 9.78 -5.93 2.71
C LEU A 261 8.72 -6.35 1.68
N ASN A 262 8.01 -5.36 1.11
CA ASN A 262 6.87 -5.56 0.21
C ASN A 262 5.73 -6.39 0.79
N GLY A 263 5.70 -6.54 2.10
CA GLY A 263 4.58 -7.17 2.77
C GLY A 263 3.29 -6.41 2.47
N ASN A 264 2.22 -7.16 2.21
CA ASN A 264 0.88 -6.60 2.17
C ASN A 264 0.15 -7.01 3.44
N ALA A 265 -0.24 -6.03 4.22
CA ALA A 265 -0.86 -6.27 5.53
C ALA A 265 -2.10 -7.17 5.43
N TYR A 266 -3.00 -6.87 4.50
CA TYR A 266 -4.29 -7.56 4.37
C TYR A 266 -4.17 -9.01 3.88
N THR A 267 -3.34 -9.23 2.86
CA THR A 267 -3.23 -10.55 2.25
C THR A 267 -2.34 -11.51 3.05
N GLN A 268 -1.39 -10.98 3.85
CA GLN A 268 -0.38 -11.79 4.50
C GLN A 268 -0.51 -11.84 6.03
N PHE A 269 -0.77 -10.70 6.70
CA PHE A 269 -0.58 -10.56 8.14
C PHE A 269 -1.87 -10.41 8.94
N VAL A 270 -2.91 -9.76 8.41
CA VAL A 270 -4.21 -9.65 9.10
C VAL A 270 -4.96 -10.98 8.97
N LYS A 271 -4.73 -11.87 9.94
CA LYS A 271 -5.34 -13.21 10.02
C LYS A 271 -6.19 -13.40 11.28
N HIS A 272 -6.18 -12.43 12.18
CA HIS A 272 -6.88 -12.40 13.45
C HIS A 272 -7.42 -10.99 13.66
N GLU A 273 -8.26 -10.81 14.67
CA GLU A 273 -8.71 -9.49 15.09
C GLU A 273 -7.52 -8.58 15.42
N VAL A 274 -7.48 -7.43 14.78
CA VAL A 274 -6.45 -6.40 14.96
C VAL A 274 -7.11 -5.13 15.46
N PRO A 275 -6.58 -4.51 16.54
CA PRO A 275 -7.06 -3.22 17.01
C PRO A 275 -7.01 -2.18 15.91
N SER A 276 -8.09 -1.43 15.75
CA SER A 276 -8.22 -0.44 14.69
C SER A 276 -9.11 0.73 15.13
N LEU A 277 -9.19 1.76 14.29
CA LEU A 277 -10.16 2.84 14.49
C LEU A 277 -11.60 2.32 14.53
N ALA A 278 -11.94 1.28 13.74
CA ALA A 278 -13.28 0.71 13.75
C ALA A 278 -13.59 0.03 15.09
N THR A 279 -12.68 -0.78 15.65
CA THR A 279 -12.86 -1.37 16.99
C THR A 279 -12.97 -0.29 18.07
N GLN A 280 -12.13 0.75 18.00
CA GLN A 280 -12.13 1.86 18.95
C GLN A 280 -13.44 2.66 18.92
N LEU A 281 -14.02 2.92 17.75
CA LEU A 281 -15.28 3.63 17.59
C LEU A 281 -16.47 2.73 17.97
N LYS A 282 -16.43 1.45 17.61
CA LYS A 282 -17.43 0.46 18.02
C LYS A 282 -17.53 0.33 19.55
N GLU A 283 -16.40 0.35 20.27
CA GLU A 283 -16.37 0.39 21.73
C GLU A 283 -17.06 1.64 22.32
N GLN A 284 -17.21 2.67 21.52
CA GLN A 284 -17.89 3.91 21.87
C GLN A 284 -19.32 4.00 21.32
N GLY A 285 -19.86 2.90 20.78
CA GLY A 285 -21.26 2.80 20.34
C GLY A 285 -21.53 3.31 18.94
N TYR A 286 -20.54 3.26 18.04
CA TYR A 286 -20.72 3.56 16.63
C TYR A 286 -21.23 2.35 15.86
N ASP A 287 -22.07 2.60 14.86
CA ASP A 287 -22.27 1.66 13.76
C ASP A 287 -21.11 1.81 12.77
N THR A 288 -20.43 0.71 12.43
CA THR A 288 -19.21 0.74 11.63
C THR A 288 -19.43 0.11 10.27
N THR A 289 -19.27 0.88 9.22
CA THR A 289 -19.47 0.45 7.83
C THR A 289 -18.27 0.79 6.98
N ALA A 290 -17.71 -0.20 6.28
CA ALA A 290 -16.76 0.01 5.20
C ALA A 290 -17.48 -0.02 3.85
N PHE A 291 -16.99 0.75 2.87
CA PHE A 291 -17.53 0.75 1.50
C PHE A 291 -16.39 0.81 0.49
N HIS A 292 -16.47 -0.04 -0.53
CA HIS A 292 -15.58 -0.01 -1.70
C HIS A 292 -16.37 -0.41 -2.95
N PRO A 293 -16.56 0.48 -3.95
CA PRO A 293 -17.41 0.23 -5.12
C PRO A 293 -16.73 -0.70 -6.15
N TYR A 294 -16.20 -1.82 -5.69
CA TYR A 294 -15.54 -2.85 -6.50
C TYR A 294 -15.71 -4.23 -5.86
N LYS A 295 -15.09 -5.25 -6.47
CA LYS A 295 -15.18 -6.65 -6.03
C LYS A 295 -14.77 -6.83 -4.57
N PRO A 296 -15.56 -7.52 -3.75
CA PRO A 296 -15.31 -7.65 -2.30
C PRO A 296 -14.04 -8.44 -1.96
N ASN A 297 -13.58 -9.32 -2.85
CA ASN A 297 -12.35 -10.08 -2.68
C ASN A 297 -11.07 -9.28 -3.00
N ALA A 298 -11.18 -8.12 -3.65
CA ALA A 298 -10.04 -7.26 -3.94
C ALA A 298 -9.29 -6.92 -2.63
N TRP A 299 -7.98 -7.20 -2.61
CA TRP A 299 -7.12 -7.10 -1.41
C TRP A 299 -7.63 -7.93 -0.22
N ASN A 300 -8.49 -8.93 -0.42
CA ASN A 300 -9.08 -9.77 0.64
C ASN A 300 -9.95 -8.97 1.65
N ARG A 301 -10.50 -7.81 1.25
CA ARG A 301 -11.28 -6.92 2.13
C ARG A 301 -12.44 -7.62 2.81
N GLN A 302 -13.16 -8.49 2.08
CA GLN A 302 -14.27 -9.26 2.62
C GLN A 302 -13.91 -10.05 3.89
N SER A 303 -12.67 -10.57 3.95
CA SER A 303 -12.20 -11.31 5.14
C SER A 303 -11.56 -10.40 6.17
N VAL A 304 -10.96 -9.29 5.76
CA VAL A 304 -10.13 -8.43 6.61
C VAL A 304 -10.96 -7.39 7.36
N TYR A 305 -11.94 -6.77 6.75
CA TYR A 305 -12.73 -5.73 7.43
C TYR A 305 -13.44 -6.21 8.70
N PRO A 306 -14.04 -7.41 8.74
CA PRO A 306 -14.54 -7.95 10.00
C PRO A 306 -13.46 -8.09 11.09
N LEU A 307 -12.24 -8.48 10.71
CA LEU A 307 -11.09 -8.62 11.63
C LEU A 307 -10.58 -7.26 12.13
N LEU A 308 -10.85 -6.19 11.39
CA LEU A 308 -10.59 -4.80 11.78
C LEU A 308 -11.78 -4.17 12.55
N GLY A 309 -12.87 -4.91 12.79
CA GLY A 309 -13.99 -4.48 13.62
C GLY A 309 -15.17 -3.83 12.89
N PHE A 310 -15.19 -3.82 11.56
CA PHE A 310 -16.35 -3.33 10.82
C PHE A 310 -17.54 -4.29 10.94
N ASP A 311 -18.74 -3.76 11.20
CA ASP A 311 -19.99 -4.52 11.26
C ASP A 311 -20.53 -4.81 9.86
N ASN A 312 -20.34 -3.88 8.93
CA ASN A 312 -20.84 -3.97 7.57
C ASN A 312 -19.73 -3.66 6.56
N PHE A 313 -19.76 -4.41 5.45
CA PHE A 313 -18.97 -4.08 4.27
C PHE A 313 -19.87 -4.03 3.04
N LEU A 314 -19.96 -2.85 2.43
CA LEU A 314 -20.67 -2.59 1.20
C LEU A 314 -19.68 -2.64 0.03
N ASP A 315 -20.02 -3.37 -1.01
CA ASP A 315 -19.25 -3.49 -2.25
C ASP A 315 -20.05 -3.00 -3.46
N GLU A 316 -19.55 -3.21 -4.67
CA GLU A 316 -20.21 -2.80 -5.91
C GLU A 316 -21.64 -3.35 -6.04
N SER A 317 -21.95 -4.51 -5.45
CA SER A 317 -23.29 -5.10 -5.51
C SER A 317 -24.35 -4.32 -4.72
N SER A 318 -23.93 -3.41 -3.85
CA SER A 318 -24.81 -2.52 -3.08
C SER A 318 -25.25 -1.28 -3.83
N LEU A 319 -24.73 -1.07 -5.04
CA LEU A 319 -25.04 0.07 -5.89
C LEU A 319 -26.27 -0.18 -6.78
N ASP A 320 -27.06 0.85 -7.01
CA ASP A 320 -28.11 0.85 -8.02
C ASP A 320 -27.50 1.23 -9.38
N GLU A 321 -27.18 0.24 -10.20
CA GLU A 321 -26.52 0.43 -11.50
C GLU A 321 -27.27 1.41 -12.43
N SER A 322 -28.58 1.63 -12.24
CA SER A 322 -29.33 2.60 -13.03
C SER A 322 -28.98 4.06 -12.71
N LYS A 323 -28.33 4.30 -11.59
CA LYS A 323 -27.93 5.63 -11.09
C LYS A 323 -26.43 5.85 -11.09
N VAL A 324 -25.65 4.79 -11.27
CA VAL A 324 -24.19 4.87 -11.20
C VAL A 324 -23.60 5.50 -12.46
N ARG A 325 -22.89 6.60 -12.28
CA ARG A 325 -22.01 7.14 -13.32
C ARG A 325 -20.67 6.41 -13.26
N ARG A 326 -20.20 5.95 -14.41
CA ARG A 326 -18.86 5.35 -14.55
C ARG A 326 -17.96 6.22 -15.43
N ILE A 327 -16.69 6.34 -15.04
CA ILE A 327 -15.64 7.02 -15.78
C ILE A 327 -14.55 5.98 -16.06
N ARG A 328 -14.19 5.78 -17.31
CA ARG A 328 -13.21 4.75 -17.71
C ARG A 328 -13.56 3.34 -17.20
N GLY A 329 -14.86 3.03 -17.12
CA GLY A 329 -15.38 1.78 -16.58
C GLY A 329 -15.45 1.71 -15.05
N TRP A 330 -14.80 2.61 -14.32
CA TRP A 330 -14.82 2.68 -12.86
C TRP A 330 -16.00 3.50 -12.34
N VAL A 331 -16.52 3.14 -11.18
CA VAL A 331 -17.52 3.95 -10.48
C VAL A 331 -16.92 5.33 -10.19
N SER A 332 -17.65 6.40 -10.56
CA SER A 332 -17.17 7.76 -10.31
C SER A 332 -17.21 8.11 -8.82
N ASP A 333 -16.34 9.01 -8.38
CA ASP A 333 -16.34 9.51 -7.00
C ASP A 333 -17.66 10.19 -6.65
N GLU A 334 -18.34 10.81 -7.63
CA GLU A 334 -19.68 11.37 -7.44
C GLU A 334 -20.69 10.30 -7.03
N SER A 335 -20.76 9.18 -7.77
CA SER A 335 -21.69 8.07 -7.45
C SER A 335 -21.28 7.31 -6.18
N ASP A 336 -19.98 7.24 -5.90
CA ASP A 336 -19.43 6.69 -4.67
C ASP A 336 -19.90 7.51 -3.45
N TYR A 337 -19.80 8.83 -3.52
CA TYR A 337 -20.23 9.73 -2.46
C TYR A 337 -21.74 9.81 -2.31
N ASP A 338 -22.50 9.65 -3.38
CA ASP A 338 -23.97 9.48 -3.31
C ASP A 338 -24.34 8.26 -2.46
N LYS A 339 -23.54 7.16 -2.53
CA LYS A 339 -23.74 5.98 -1.68
C LYS A 339 -23.39 6.23 -0.22
N ILE A 340 -22.39 7.06 0.07
CA ILE A 340 -22.10 7.51 1.44
C ILE A 340 -23.31 8.27 2.00
N ILE A 341 -23.85 9.22 1.24
CA ILE A 341 -25.04 10.00 1.61
C ILE A 341 -26.25 9.09 1.82
N GLU A 342 -26.53 8.20 0.88
CA GLU A 342 -27.61 7.21 0.98
C GLU A 342 -27.49 6.37 2.27
N THR A 343 -26.28 5.91 2.59
CA THR A 343 -26.03 5.12 3.80
C THR A 343 -26.23 5.94 5.06
N PHE A 344 -25.83 7.20 5.05
CA PHE A 344 -26.04 8.13 6.14
C PHE A 344 -27.54 8.41 6.38
N GLU A 345 -28.30 8.63 5.34
CA GLU A 345 -29.75 8.93 5.42
C GLU A 345 -30.60 7.72 5.83
N ASN A 346 -30.22 6.53 5.39
CA ASN A 346 -30.99 5.29 5.61
C ASN A 346 -30.55 4.51 6.87
N ARG A 347 -29.83 5.14 7.80
CA ARG A 347 -29.46 4.52 9.08
C ARG A 347 -30.71 4.07 9.85
N LYS A 348 -30.63 2.86 10.41
CA LYS A 348 -31.73 2.27 11.19
C LYS A 348 -31.61 2.52 12.69
N SER A 349 -30.48 3.04 13.14
CA SER A 349 -30.18 3.32 14.54
C SER A 349 -29.90 4.80 14.77
N ASP A 350 -30.03 5.26 16.02
CA ASP A 350 -29.61 6.59 16.46
C ASP A 350 -28.11 6.65 16.81
N ASN A 351 -27.37 5.56 16.59
CA ASN A 351 -25.94 5.51 16.82
C ASN A 351 -25.20 6.41 15.83
N PRO A 352 -24.11 7.06 16.24
CA PRO A 352 -23.27 7.76 15.29
C PRO A 352 -22.63 6.78 14.29
N LEU A 353 -22.47 7.22 13.04
CA LEU A 353 -21.93 6.41 11.95
C LEU A 353 -20.39 6.58 11.89
N PHE A 354 -19.68 5.47 11.77
CA PHE A 354 -18.35 5.44 11.20
C PHE A 354 -18.40 4.83 9.81
N MET A 355 -18.17 5.65 8.79
CA MET A 355 -18.06 5.24 7.40
C MET A 355 -16.60 5.32 6.95
N PHE A 356 -16.02 4.20 6.53
CA PHE A 356 -14.72 4.14 5.87
C PHE A 356 -14.90 3.77 4.40
N ASN A 357 -14.66 4.71 3.53
CA ASN A 357 -14.82 4.56 2.09
C ASN A 357 -13.47 4.50 1.39
N VAL A 358 -13.33 3.60 0.43
CA VAL A 358 -12.20 3.52 -0.50
C VAL A 358 -12.72 3.67 -1.91
N THR A 359 -12.41 4.76 -2.61
CA THR A 359 -12.91 5.00 -3.96
C THR A 359 -12.17 4.18 -5.02
N ILE A 360 -12.56 4.29 -6.30
CA ILE A 360 -11.91 3.57 -7.41
C ILE A 360 -11.74 4.40 -8.69
N GLN A 361 -12.38 5.56 -8.81
CA GLN A 361 -12.42 6.35 -10.04
C GLN A 361 -11.05 6.56 -10.68
N ASN A 362 -10.06 6.92 -9.86
CA ASN A 362 -8.74 7.32 -10.34
C ASN A 362 -7.77 6.14 -10.53
N HIS A 363 -8.25 4.89 -10.41
CA HIS A 363 -7.43 3.69 -10.60
C HIS A 363 -6.69 3.73 -11.94
N GLY A 364 -5.47 3.20 -11.99
CA GLY A 364 -4.53 3.27 -13.10
C GLY A 364 -5.09 2.86 -14.47
N GLY A 365 -4.26 2.94 -15.50
CA GLY A 365 -4.65 2.70 -16.91
C GLY A 365 -4.97 4.00 -17.66
N TYR A 366 -4.26 5.09 -17.40
CA TYR A 366 -4.52 6.42 -17.98
C TYR A 366 -4.27 6.54 -19.49
N LEU A 367 -3.78 5.49 -20.15
CA LEU A 367 -3.56 5.45 -21.60
C LEU A 367 -4.85 5.25 -22.41
N LEU A 368 -5.88 4.66 -21.79
CA LEU A 368 -7.12 4.36 -22.50
C LEU A 368 -8.00 5.60 -22.60
N PRO A 369 -8.40 6.01 -23.81
CA PRO A 369 -9.41 7.05 -23.98
C PRO A 369 -10.77 6.54 -23.47
N ASP A 370 -11.61 7.45 -23.01
CA ASP A 370 -12.97 7.16 -22.60
C ASP A 370 -13.91 8.27 -23.10
N ASP A 371 -14.93 7.90 -23.82
CA ASP A 371 -15.94 8.84 -24.35
C ASP A 371 -16.80 9.47 -23.25
N ASN A 372 -16.85 8.86 -22.07
CA ASN A 372 -17.61 9.32 -20.91
C ASN A 372 -16.82 10.31 -20.02
N PHE A 373 -15.58 10.62 -20.38
CA PHE A 373 -14.69 11.48 -19.59
C PHE A 373 -14.13 12.62 -20.42
N LYS A 374 -14.42 13.84 -20.00
CA LYS A 374 -13.86 15.03 -20.63
C LYS A 374 -12.55 15.43 -19.96
N GLN A 375 -11.46 15.30 -20.68
CA GLN A 375 -10.17 15.84 -20.23
C GLN A 375 -10.22 17.37 -20.19
N GLU A 376 -10.14 17.95 -18.98
CA GLU A 376 -10.27 19.39 -18.75
C GLU A 376 -8.97 20.07 -18.38
N ILE A 377 -8.02 19.31 -17.81
CA ILE A 377 -6.71 19.82 -17.45
C ILE A 377 -5.72 19.53 -18.58
N THR A 378 -5.00 20.57 -18.99
CA THR A 378 -3.89 20.48 -19.94
C THR A 378 -2.62 21.04 -19.32
N ILE A 379 -1.49 20.41 -19.61
CA ILE A 379 -0.15 20.84 -19.17
C ILE A 379 0.42 21.80 -20.21
N GLU A 380 0.90 22.94 -19.77
CA GLU A 380 1.40 24.04 -20.62
C GLU A 380 2.93 24.15 -20.62
N ASP A 381 3.65 23.17 -20.09
CA ASP A 381 5.11 23.10 -20.06
C ASP A 381 5.65 21.82 -20.70
N GLU A 382 6.97 21.61 -20.63
CA GLU A 382 7.67 20.47 -21.22
C GLU A 382 7.32 19.11 -20.58
N LYS A 383 6.64 19.11 -19.43
CA LYS A 383 6.20 17.89 -18.73
C LYS A 383 4.93 17.28 -19.33
N LYS A 384 4.45 17.84 -20.43
CA LYS A 384 3.20 17.42 -21.07
C LYS A 384 3.28 15.98 -21.56
N THR A 385 2.43 15.10 -20.98
CA THR A 385 2.10 13.78 -21.49
C THR A 385 0.60 13.57 -21.42
N GLU A 386 0.04 12.82 -22.36
CA GLU A 386 -1.41 12.55 -22.41
C GLU A 386 -1.91 11.81 -21.14
N PRO A 387 -1.20 10.77 -20.63
CA PRO A 387 -1.59 10.14 -19.37
C PRO A 387 -1.58 11.07 -18.17
N ALA A 388 -0.62 11.99 -18.07
CA ALA A 388 -0.55 12.95 -16.97
C ALA A 388 -1.71 13.96 -17.04
N GLU A 389 -2.03 14.51 -18.22
CA GLU A 389 -3.19 15.40 -18.40
C GLU A 389 -4.50 14.71 -18.06
N ARG A 390 -4.66 13.44 -18.45
CA ARG A 390 -5.84 12.63 -18.13
C ARG A 390 -5.94 12.38 -16.63
N TYR A 391 -4.85 12.01 -15.99
CA TYR A 391 -4.78 11.85 -14.55
C TYR A 391 -5.15 13.13 -13.80
N LEU A 392 -4.56 14.27 -14.14
CA LEU A 392 -4.87 15.56 -13.51
C LEU A 392 -6.34 15.96 -13.71
N SER A 393 -6.93 15.59 -14.84
CA SER A 393 -8.36 15.82 -15.10
C SER A 393 -9.26 14.94 -14.22
N LEU A 394 -8.84 13.70 -13.90
CA LEU A 394 -9.54 12.84 -12.95
C LEU A 394 -9.48 13.41 -11.52
N ILE A 395 -8.33 13.93 -11.10
CA ILE A 395 -8.19 14.61 -9.79
C ILE A 395 -9.11 15.84 -9.72
N HIS A 396 -9.26 16.56 -10.81
CA HIS A 396 -10.20 17.68 -10.90
C HIS A 396 -11.67 17.25 -10.76
N GLU A 397 -12.04 16.07 -11.30
CA GLU A 397 -13.35 15.46 -11.06
C GLU A 397 -13.55 15.08 -9.59
N SER A 398 -12.54 14.47 -8.96
CA SER A 398 -12.56 14.11 -7.53
C SER A 398 -12.75 15.35 -6.64
N ASP A 399 -12.08 16.46 -6.94
CA ASP A 399 -12.24 17.73 -6.23
C ASP A 399 -13.67 18.26 -6.32
N ARG A 400 -14.30 18.16 -7.50
CA ARG A 400 -15.71 18.52 -7.69
C ARG A 400 -16.69 17.62 -6.93
N ALA A 401 -16.44 16.32 -6.95
CA ALA A 401 -17.25 15.35 -6.21
C ALA A 401 -17.14 15.59 -4.71
N PHE A 402 -15.93 15.83 -4.21
CA PHE A 402 -15.69 16.14 -2.79
C PHE A 402 -16.42 17.40 -2.36
N LYS A 403 -16.45 18.44 -3.21
CA LYS A 403 -17.25 19.65 -2.94
C LYS A 403 -18.73 19.34 -2.68
N LYS A 404 -19.36 18.49 -3.52
CA LYS A 404 -20.76 18.11 -3.34
C LYS A 404 -20.99 17.38 -2.01
N LEU A 405 -20.11 16.49 -1.63
CA LEU A 405 -20.20 15.78 -0.36
C LEU A 405 -20.09 16.72 0.83
N ILE A 406 -19.13 17.64 0.80
CA ILE A 406 -18.97 18.64 1.87
C ILE A 406 -20.16 19.60 1.92
N ASP A 407 -20.67 20.05 0.77
CA ASP A 407 -21.88 20.89 0.72
C ASP A 407 -23.09 20.18 1.32
N TYR A 408 -23.26 18.87 1.10
CA TYR A 408 -24.29 18.05 1.76
C TYR A 408 -24.13 18.04 3.28
N PHE A 409 -22.92 17.73 3.80
CA PHE A 409 -22.71 17.65 5.25
C PHE A 409 -22.72 19.01 5.95
N LYS A 410 -22.49 20.12 5.25
CA LYS A 410 -22.68 21.47 5.79
C LYS A 410 -24.12 21.74 6.21
N GLU A 411 -25.07 21.19 5.48
CA GLU A 411 -26.52 21.38 5.76
C GLU A 411 -27.05 20.44 6.85
N GLN A 412 -26.25 19.45 7.30
CA GLN A 412 -26.67 18.49 8.31
C GLN A 412 -26.59 19.10 9.72
N LYS A 413 -27.58 18.77 10.57
CA LYS A 413 -27.62 19.19 11.98
C LYS A 413 -26.75 18.34 12.89
N GLU A 414 -26.54 17.09 12.51
CA GLU A 414 -25.69 16.16 13.27
C GLU A 414 -24.21 16.55 13.08
N PRO A 415 -23.44 16.62 14.17
CA PRO A 415 -22.03 16.89 14.06
C PRO A 415 -21.37 15.79 13.24
N THR A 416 -20.62 16.19 12.21
CA THR A 416 -19.94 15.26 11.30
C THR A 416 -18.53 15.76 11.02
N ILE A 417 -17.57 14.87 11.11
CA ILE A 417 -16.19 15.08 10.67
C ILE A 417 -15.91 14.25 9.44
N VAL A 418 -15.34 14.88 8.43
CA VAL A 418 -14.98 14.25 7.16
C VAL A 418 -13.48 14.29 7.00
N VAL A 419 -12.86 13.15 6.71
CA VAL A 419 -11.45 13.03 6.37
C VAL A 419 -11.34 12.54 4.94
N MET A 420 -10.56 13.21 4.10
CA MET A 420 -10.18 12.71 2.78
C MET A 420 -8.67 12.71 2.62
N PHE A 421 -8.11 11.65 2.06
CA PHE A 421 -6.69 11.53 1.76
C PHE A 421 -6.45 10.61 0.58
N GLY A 422 -5.29 10.75 -0.08
CA GLY A 422 -4.86 9.84 -1.12
C GLY A 422 -4.18 8.59 -0.55
N ASP A 423 -4.32 7.46 -1.21
CA ASP A 423 -3.64 6.22 -0.83
C ASP A 423 -2.22 6.11 -1.37
N HIS A 424 -1.97 6.64 -2.56
CA HIS A 424 -0.65 6.73 -3.21
C HIS A 424 -0.67 7.68 -4.41
N GLN A 425 0.52 8.02 -4.93
CA GLN A 425 0.64 8.72 -6.22
C GLN A 425 0.42 7.76 -7.41
N PRO A 426 0.06 8.30 -8.61
CA PRO A 426 -0.15 7.50 -9.81
C PRO A 426 1.15 6.88 -10.32
N LYS A 427 1.07 5.68 -10.91
CA LYS A 427 2.15 5.17 -11.77
C LYS A 427 1.95 5.74 -13.18
N LEU A 428 2.58 6.87 -13.42
CA LEU A 428 2.80 7.40 -14.77
C LEU A 428 4.14 6.89 -15.31
N GLU A 429 4.47 7.24 -16.56
CA GLU A 429 5.71 6.85 -17.20
C GLU A 429 6.94 7.36 -16.43
N ASP A 430 8.01 6.58 -16.43
CA ASP A 430 9.25 6.98 -15.76
C ASP A 430 9.80 8.28 -16.36
N GLU A 431 9.67 8.47 -17.69
CA GLU A 431 10.06 9.67 -18.43
C GLU A 431 9.31 10.93 -17.94
N PHE A 432 8.02 10.81 -17.59
CA PHE A 432 7.28 11.91 -17.02
C PHE A 432 7.86 12.32 -15.66
N TYR A 433 8.15 11.34 -14.80
CA TYR A 433 8.77 11.65 -13.50
C TYR A 433 10.18 12.18 -13.64
N GLU A 434 10.98 11.70 -14.60
CA GLU A 434 12.32 12.24 -14.89
C GLU A 434 12.24 13.72 -15.33
N LEU A 435 11.29 14.08 -16.18
CA LEU A 435 11.00 15.47 -16.53
C LEU A 435 10.56 16.28 -15.29
N LEU A 436 9.72 15.70 -14.46
CA LEU A 436 9.21 16.37 -13.26
C LEU A 436 10.31 16.60 -12.22
N TYR A 437 11.23 15.64 -12.01
CA TYR A 437 12.39 15.81 -11.13
C TYR A 437 13.54 16.61 -11.77
N GLY A 438 13.58 16.67 -13.09
CA GLY A 438 14.70 17.25 -13.85
C GLY A 438 15.96 16.39 -13.79
N LYS A 439 15.85 15.07 -13.50
CA LYS A 439 16.97 14.12 -13.40
C LYS A 439 16.52 12.65 -13.45
N ASP A 440 17.48 11.75 -13.67
CA ASP A 440 17.29 10.30 -13.63
C ASP A 440 16.76 9.85 -12.27
N LEU A 441 15.70 9.03 -12.27
CA LEU A 441 15.04 8.50 -11.05
C LEU A 441 15.98 7.65 -10.19
N ASN A 442 17.00 7.02 -10.77
CA ASN A 442 18.01 6.25 -10.00
C ASN A 442 18.99 7.13 -9.22
N SER A 443 19.01 8.45 -9.49
CA SER A 443 19.87 9.42 -8.82
C SER A 443 19.20 10.14 -7.66
N LEU A 444 17.91 9.85 -7.38
CA LEU A 444 17.16 10.48 -6.30
C LEU A 444 17.74 10.12 -4.93
N ASN A 445 17.96 11.11 -4.08
CA ASN A 445 18.23 10.91 -2.67
C ASN A 445 16.93 10.60 -1.90
N ILE A 446 17.04 10.20 -0.63
CA ILE A 446 15.86 9.82 0.18
C ILE A 446 14.81 10.93 0.26
N LYS A 447 15.22 12.18 0.46
CA LYS A 447 14.29 13.33 0.56
C LYS A 447 13.52 13.56 -0.75
N GLU A 448 14.19 13.41 -1.87
CA GLU A 448 13.56 13.51 -3.19
C GLU A 448 12.64 12.32 -3.45
N MET A 449 13.08 11.12 -3.11
CA MET A 449 12.28 9.90 -3.26
C MET A 449 11.00 9.97 -2.42
N GLN A 450 11.05 10.47 -1.18
CA GLN A 450 9.87 10.63 -0.32
C GLN A 450 8.76 11.50 -0.96
N LYS A 451 9.11 12.41 -1.86
CA LYS A 451 8.11 13.19 -2.59
C LYS A 451 7.17 12.34 -3.45
N LYS A 452 7.63 11.17 -3.97
CA LYS A 452 6.78 10.21 -4.69
C LYS A 452 5.79 9.48 -3.77
N PHE A 453 6.05 9.50 -2.49
CA PHE A 453 5.22 8.87 -1.46
C PHE A 453 4.46 9.91 -0.62
N THR A 454 4.35 11.13 -1.14
CA THR A 454 3.63 12.22 -0.48
C THR A 454 2.29 12.45 -1.19
N VAL A 455 1.22 12.46 -0.40
CA VAL A 455 -0.16 12.69 -0.86
C VAL A 455 -0.84 13.72 0.02
N PRO A 456 -1.84 14.48 -0.48
CA PRO A 456 -2.59 15.43 0.32
C PRO A 456 -3.60 14.75 1.23
N PHE A 457 -3.94 15.43 2.33
CA PHE A 457 -5.08 15.11 3.16
C PHE A 457 -5.87 16.34 3.57
N VAL A 458 -7.15 16.14 3.89
CA VAL A 458 -8.07 17.15 4.42
C VAL A 458 -8.87 16.54 5.57
N ILE A 459 -8.97 17.24 6.68
CA ILE A 459 -9.94 16.99 7.76
C ILE A 459 -10.84 18.21 7.80
N TRP A 460 -12.14 18.01 7.66
CA TRP A 460 -13.15 19.06 7.73
C TRP A 460 -14.29 18.64 8.66
N ALA A 461 -14.89 19.57 9.36
CA ALA A 461 -16.07 19.32 10.16
C ALA A 461 -17.16 20.36 9.94
N ASN A 462 -18.43 19.98 10.13
CA ASN A 462 -19.54 20.95 10.15
C ASN A 462 -19.73 21.60 11.54
N TYR A 463 -18.72 21.52 12.38
CA TYR A 463 -18.61 22.15 13.70
C TYR A 463 -17.21 22.72 13.91
N ASP A 464 -17.06 23.60 14.89
CA ASP A 464 -15.79 24.29 15.14
C ASP A 464 -14.67 23.30 15.48
N ILE A 465 -13.62 23.30 14.70
CA ILE A 465 -12.35 22.62 14.98
C ILE A 465 -11.20 23.62 14.89
N LYS A 466 -10.06 23.27 15.46
CA LYS A 466 -8.86 24.11 15.35
C LYS A 466 -8.32 24.03 13.93
N GLU A 467 -8.48 25.10 13.18
CA GLU A 467 -8.02 25.21 11.81
C GLU A 467 -6.50 25.17 11.71
N GLN A 468 -6.00 24.48 10.70
CA GLN A 468 -4.58 24.46 10.38
C GLN A 468 -4.38 24.22 8.89
N GLU A 469 -3.90 25.23 8.18
CA GLU A 469 -3.44 25.10 6.80
C GLU A 469 -1.96 24.65 6.77
N ASN A 470 -1.58 23.90 5.76
CA ASN A 470 -0.20 23.43 5.54
C ASN A 470 0.41 22.74 6.76
N VAL A 471 -0.29 21.72 7.25
CA VAL A 471 0.31 20.84 8.27
C VAL A 471 1.67 20.38 7.75
N LYS A 472 2.72 20.64 8.54
CA LYS A 472 4.01 20.04 8.24
C LYS A 472 3.80 18.55 8.07
N LEU A 473 4.48 17.96 7.10
CA LEU A 473 4.43 16.58 6.73
C LEU A 473 4.13 15.64 7.92
N THR A 474 3.03 14.91 7.83
CA THR A 474 2.66 13.81 8.73
C THR A 474 2.73 12.48 7.97
N SER A 475 2.17 11.39 8.49
CA SER A 475 2.06 10.11 7.79
C SER A 475 0.74 9.40 8.08
N ALA A 476 0.38 8.44 7.23
CA ALA A 476 -0.92 7.78 7.25
C ALA A 476 -1.27 7.16 8.61
N ASN A 477 -0.28 6.60 9.32
CA ASN A 477 -0.43 6.00 10.66
C ASN A 477 -0.77 7.01 11.78
N TYR A 478 -0.57 8.31 11.58
CA TYR A 478 -0.92 9.35 12.56
C TYR A 478 -2.27 10.02 12.26
N LEU A 479 -2.76 9.95 11.01
CA LEU A 479 -3.88 10.75 10.55
C LEU A 479 -5.19 10.46 11.34
N SER A 480 -5.48 9.20 11.69
CA SER A 480 -6.64 8.87 12.51
C SER A 480 -6.56 9.48 13.92
N THR A 481 -5.37 9.51 14.52
CA THR A 481 -5.13 10.16 15.81
C THR A 481 -5.32 11.69 15.70
N LEU A 482 -4.81 12.31 14.65
CA LEU A 482 -5.01 13.75 14.38
C LEU A 482 -6.49 14.10 14.23
N MET A 483 -7.27 13.26 13.54
CA MET A 483 -8.73 13.39 13.41
C MET A 483 -9.41 13.28 14.79
N LEU A 484 -9.10 12.23 15.58
CA LEU A 484 -9.71 12.00 16.88
C LEU A 484 -9.50 13.19 17.85
N LYS A 485 -8.37 13.88 17.76
CA LYS A 485 -8.11 15.11 18.56
C LYS A 485 -9.12 16.21 18.29
N GLN A 486 -9.73 16.26 17.11
CA GLN A 486 -10.73 17.28 16.74
C GLN A 486 -12.14 16.92 17.24
N THR A 487 -12.29 15.82 17.94
CA THR A 487 -13.56 15.31 18.46
C THR A 487 -13.59 15.34 20.01
N ASN A 488 -14.72 14.89 20.59
CA ASN A 488 -14.88 14.60 22.02
C ASN A 488 -14.79 13.09 22.34
N LEU A 489 -14.24 12.30 21.43
CA LEU A 489 -14.17 10.83 21.56
C LEU A 489 -13.01 10.41 22.46
N LYS A 490 -13.17 9.26 23.13
CA LYS A 490 -12.08 8.64 23.86
C LYS A 490 -10.97 8.18 22.90
N MET A 491 -9.74 8.39 23.32
CA MET A 491 -8.52 8.00 22.62
C MET A 491 -7.80 6.92 23.43
N THR A 492 -7.31 5.88 22.76
CA THR A 492 -6.57 4.79 23.40
C THR A 492 -5.21 5.24 23.93
N PRO A 493 -4.60 4.51 24.87
CA PRO A 493 -3.20 4.71 25.24
C PRO A 493 -2.26 4.66 24.03
N TYR A 494 -2.58 3.84 23.00
CA TYR A 494 -1.80 3.78 21.76
C TYR A 494 -1.89 5.08 20.96
N ASN A 495 -3.07 5.72 20.90
CA ASN A 495 -3.18 7.05 20.24
C ASN A 495 -2.28 8.09 20.93
N GLN A 496 -2.19 8.07 22.27
CA GLN A 496 -1.27 8.97 22.99
C GLN A 496 0.20 8.69 22.67
N TYR A 497 0.57 7.40 22.59
CA TYR A 497 1.91 7.02 22.15
C TYR A 497 2.20 7.57 20.75
N LEU A 498 1.24 7.44 19.80
CA LEU A 498 1.39 7.97 18.44
C LEU A 498 1.54 9.49 18.41
N GLU A 499 0.83 10.23 19.27
CA GLU A 499 1.00 11.70 19.39
C GLU A 499 2.41 12.07 19.86
N GLU A 500 3.00 11.30 20.76
CA GLU A 500 4.37 11.55 21.24
C GLU A 500 5.41 11.11 20.20
N LEU A 501 5.16 9.99 19.55
CA LEU A 501 6.00 9.51 18.46
C LEU A 501 6.06 10.54 17.32
N GLU A 502 4.92 11.11 16.91
CA GLU A 502 4.84 12.14 15.87
C GLU A 502 5.67 13.38 16.19
N LYS A 503 5.77 13.78 17.46
CA LYS A 503 6.62 14.91 17.89
C LYS A 503 8.12 14.64 17.67
N GLN A 504 8.55 13.39 17.74
CA GLN A 504 9.96 12.98 17.54
C GLN A 504 10.22 12.54 16.09
N ILE A 505 9.27 11.84 15.50
CA ILE A 505 9.30 11.28 14.15
C ILE A 505 8.03 11.76 13.41
N PRO A 506 8.02 12.99 12.89
CA PRO A 506 6.84 13.61 12.29
C PRO A 506 6.21 12.83 11.14
N ALA A 507 6.98 12.03 10.43
CA ALA A 507 6.45 11.19 9.37
C ALA A 507 7.30 9.92 9.19
N ILE A 508 6.63 8.80 8.93
CA ILE A 508 7.25 7.49 8.72
C ILE A 508 6.52 6.74 7.59
N ASN A 509 7.27 6.03 6.76
CA ASN A 509 6.74 5.09 5.78
C ASN A 509 7.70 3.91 5.56
N ALA A 510 7.36 3.01 4.65
CA ALA A 510 8.21 1.83 4.35
C ALA A 510 9.64 2.17 3.92
N ASN A 511 9.88 3.37 3.38
CA ASN A 511 11.17 3.77 2.85
C ASN A 511 12.08 4.45 3.90
N GLY A 512 11.49 4.96 4.99
CA GLY A 512 12.22 5.68 6.02
C GLY A 512 11.35 6.63 6.82
N TYR A 513 11.97 7.58 7.47
CA TYR A 513 11.28 8.53 8.35
C TYR A 513 11.90 9.92 8.29
N VAL A 514 11.16 10.88 8.82
CA VAL A 514 11.61 12.26 8.99
C VAL A 514 11.78 12.52 10.48
N THR A 515 12.96 12.99 10.89
CA THR A 515 13.23 13.36 12.28
C THR A 515 12.57 14.70 12.62
N LYS A 516 12.42 15.01 13.92
CA LYS A 516 11.90 16.32 14.40
C LYS A 516 12.65 17.52 13.83
N ASP A 517 13.92 17.34 13.50
CA ASP A 517 14.76 18.40 12.92
C ASP A 517 14.62 18.47 11.38
N GLY A 518 13.73 17.66 10.79
CA GLY A 518 13.43 17.66 9.36
C GLY A 518 14.42 16.88 8.49
N LYS A 519 15.30 16.05 9.10
CA LYS A 519 16.22 15.19 8.36
C LYS A 519 15.47 13.95 7.87
N ASN A 520 15.62 13.61 6.60
CA ASN A 520 15.14 12.36 6.04
C ASN A 520 16.18 11.26 6.27
N VAL A 521 15.76 10.16 6.87
CA VAL A 521 16.57 8.98 7.15
C VAL A 521 15.98 7.79 6.42
N ALA A 522 16.79 7.07 5.66
CA ALA A 522 16.35 5.84 5.01
C ALA A 522 16.41 4.68 6.00
N THR A 523 15.46 3.75 5.92
CA THR A 523 15.41 2.57 6.83
C THR A 523 16.71 1.76 6.83
N GLN A 524 17.44 1.74 5.71
CA GLN A 524 18.71 0.99 5.58
C GLN A 524 19.92 1.71 6.19
N ASP A 525 19.84 3.01 6.44
CA ASP A 525 20.96 3.84 6.92
C ASP A 525 20.89 4.07 8.44
N GLU A 526 20.03 3.34 9.14
CA GLU A 526 19.85 3.44 10.58
C GLU A 526 20.97 2.67 11.29
N GLU A 527 22.05 3.39 11.64
CA GLU A 527 23.18 2.82 12.39
C GLU A 527 22.82 2.54 13.86
N ASP A 528 22.05 3.43 14.50
CA ASP A 528 21.51 3.28 15.86
C ASP A 528 19.99 3.40 15.84
N LYS A 529 19.30 2.34 16.23
CA LYS A 529 17.82 2.34 16.29
C LYS A 529 17.33 3.37 17.30
N ASP A 530 16.56 4.35 16.81
CA ASP A 530 15.88 5.30 17.66
C ASP A 530 14.97 4.56 18.65
N LYS A 531 15.01 4.95 19.94
CA LYS A 531 14.20 4.31 20.99
C LYS A 531 12.70 4.36 20.69
N TRP A 532 12.21 5.45 20.09
CA TRP A 532 10.80 5.60 19.74
C TRP A 532 10.39 4.63 18.64
N LEU A 533 11.23 4.48 17.61
CA LEU A 533 10.99 3.52 16.52
C LEU A 533 11.09 2.08 17.02
N THR A 534 12.05 1.78 17.90
CA THR A 534 12.18 0.45 18.52
C THR A 534 10.93 0.11 19.34
N ASN A 535 10.45 1.02 20.18
CA ASN A 535 9.23 0.82 20.95
C ASN A 535 8.01 0.68 20.02
N TYR A 536 7.95 1.48 18.96
CA TYR A 536 6.88 1.40 17.97
C TYR A 536 6.85 0.03 17.27
N GLN A 537 8.01 -0.53 16.92
CA GLN A 537 8.11 -1.89 16.38
C GLN A 537 7.59 -2.94 17.36
N TYR A 538 7.91 -2.82 18.67
CA TYR A 538 7.40 -3.74 19.70
C TYR A 538 5.88 -3.68 19.82
N LEU A 539 5.31 -2.49 19.83
CA LEU A 539 3.86 -2.27 19.93
C LEU A 539 3.14 -2.85 18.70
N GLN A 540 3.66 -2.62 17.50
CA GLN A 540 3.10 -3.14 16.25
C GLN A 540 3.19 -4.67 16.20
N TYR A 541 4.34 -5.25 16.57
CA TYR A 541 4.50 -6.70 16.63
C TYR A 541 3.51 -7.33 17.61
N ASN A 542 3.34 -6.73 18.80
CA ASN A 542 2.38 -7.19 19.80
C ASN A 542 0.93 -7.08 19.33
N SER A 543 0.57 -6.00 18.61
CA SER A 543 -0.80 -5.80 18.13
C SER A 543 -1.19 -6.76 17.01
N LEU A 544 -0.25 -7.11 16.11
CA LEU A 544 -0.53 -7.83 14.87
C LEU A 544 -0.08 -9.30 14.90
N LEU A 545 1.16 -9.57 15.33
CA LEU A 545 1.78 -10.88 15.18
C LEU A 545 1.78 -11.71 16.47
N ASP A 546 2.03 -11.08 17.62
CA ASP A 546 1.93 -11.73 18.93
C ASP A 546 0.54 -11.54 19.57
N TYR A 547 -0.52 -11.66 18.76
CA TYR A 547 -1.91 -11.41 19.14
C TYR A 547 -2.39 -12.23 20.34
N LYS A 548 -1.80 -13.39 20.62
CA LYS A 548 -2.14 -14.23 21.79
C LYS A 548 -1.68 -13.63 23.11
N HIS A 549 -0.66 -12.80 23.07
CA HIS A 549 -0.08 -12.13 24.24
C HIS A 549 -0.24 -10.60 24.14
N ARG A 550 -1.19 -10.17 23.31
CA ARG A 550 -1.45 -8.73 23.11
C ARG A 550 -1.88 -8.05 24.40
N VAL A 551 -1.32 -6.88 24.65
CA VAL A 551 -1.71 -6.03 25.76
C VAL A 551 -2.95 -5.22 25.36
N ASP A 552 -4.12 -5.88 25.34
CA ASP A 552 -5.38 -5.31 24.81
C ASP A 552 -5.75 -3.96 25.40
N SER A 553 -5.49 -3.73 26.69
CA SER A 553 -5.78 -2.45 27.35
C SER A 553 -5.01 -1.26 26.76
N PHE A 554 -3.94 -1.52 25.99
CA PHE A 554 -3.19 -0.47 25.31
C PHE A 554 -3.87 0.02 24.03
N PHE A 555 -4.70 -0.82 23.44
CA PHE A 555 -5.38 -0.59 22.17
C PHE A 555 -6.91 -0.39 22.31
N SER A 556 -7.43 -0.31 23.53
CA SER A 556 -8.86 -0.20 23.81
C SER A 556 -9.15 1.08 24.61
N VAL A 557 -10.36 1.63 24.45
CA VAL A 557 -10.88 2.76 25.24
C VAL A 557 -11.73 2.31 26.43
N LYS A 558 -11.89 1.00 26.64
CA LYS A 558 -12.55 0.44 27.82
C LYS A 558 -11.62 0.60 29.03
N GLU A 559 -12.14 1.17 30.08
CA GLU A 559 -11.49 1.18 31.38
C GLU A 559 -11.50 -0.24 31.95
N LYS A 560 -10.39 -0.64 32.63
CA LYS A 560 -10.28 -1.98 33.25
C LYS A 560 -11.26 -2.15 34.36
#